data_4b791e5867cb54786bd836c981678184
#
_entry.id   4b791e5867cb54786bd836c981678184
#
_cell.length_a   1.000
_cell.length_b   1.000
_cell.length_c   1.000
_cell.angle_alpha   90.00
_cell.angle_beta   90.00
_cell.angle_gamma   90.00
#
_symmetry.space_group_name_H-M   'P 1'
#
loop_
_entity.id
_entity.type
_entity.pdbx_description
1 polymer ?
#
loop_
_entity_poly.entity_id
_entity_poly.type
_entity_poly.pdbx_seq_one_letter_code
_entity_poly.pdbx_strand_id
1 'polypeptide(L)'
;MPTGPDSDATEPRLRYRSVLQDDFRPGRGNALQACVASLFGLELQDVPNFVTLPEGYEASIKAFCDVRRVAFEKMSLHDIPEAYDGRMCILRGKSPRGDFGHVVVARFVGSCDTSLHKMLLTDAGAFRLVHDPHPSSEFLDEGEACAWAMFFSEQN
;
A
#
# COMPACT_ATOMS: atom_id res chain seq x y z
N MET A 1 -4.73 -35.54 -7.63
CA MET A 1 -4.20 -34.43 -7.29
C MET A 1 -4.98 -33.63 -6.33
N PRO A 2 -4.41 -33.27 -5.36
CA PRO A 2 -5.13 -32.59 -4.36
C PRO A 2 -5.40 -31.19 -4.81
N THR A 3 -6.65 -30.91 -4.86
CA THR A 3 -7.07 -29.58 -5.06
C THR A 3 -7.57 -29.04 -3.77
N GLY A 4 -7.19 -29.62 -2.69
CA GLY A 4 -7.69 -29.24 -1.41
C GLY A 4 -7.00 -28.06 -0.80
N PRO A 5 -7.25 -27.82 0.48
CA PRO A 5 -6.70 -26.68 1.20
C PRO A 5 -5.19 -26.59 1.18
N ASP A 6 -4.51 -27.71 0.97
CA ASP A 6 -3.05 -27.70 0.95
C ASP A 6 -2.47 -26.94 -0.22
N SER A 7 -3.12 -27.00 -1.39
CA SER A 7 -2.69 -26.21 -2.54
C SER A 7 -2.82 -24.74 -2.27
N ASP A 8 -3.93 -24.33 -1.68
CA ASP A 8 -4.17 -22.93 -1.38
C ASP A 8 -3.20 -22.42 -0.34
N ALA A 9 -2.84 -23.27 0.62
CA ALA A 9 -1.93 -22.87 1.70
C ALA A 9 -0.52 -22.62 1.21
N THR A 10 -0.12 -23.18 0.05
CA THR A 10 1.21 -22.98 -0.49
C THR A 10 1.31 -21.76 -1.40
N GLU A 11 0.19 -21.19 -1.81
CA GLU A 11 0.21 -20.02 -2.66
C GLU A 11 0.33 -18.74 -1.85
N PRO A 12 1.21 -17.82 -2.23
CA PRO A 12 1.29 -16.56 -1.50
C PRO A 12 0.02 -15.75 -1.70
N ARG A 13 -0.51 -15.21 -0.60
CA ARG A 13 -1.68 -14.33 -0.63
C ARG A 13 -1.28 -12.88 -0.92
N LEU A 14 -0.01 -12.55 -0.68
CA LEU A 14 0.56 -11.25 -1.02
C LEU A 14 1.53 -11.47 -2.17
N ARG A 15 1.15 -10.99 -3.34
CA ARG A 15 1.96 -11.15 -4.54
C ARG A 15 1.88 -9.85 -5.33
N TYR A 16 2.91 -9.05 -5.24
CA TYR A 16 2.90 -7.74 -5.87
C TYR A 16 2.75 -7.82 -7.39
N ARG A 17 1.87 -6.99 -7.92
CA ARG A 17 1.71 -6.74 -9.36
C ARG A 17 1.19 -5.31 -9.48
N SER A 18 1.79 -4.49 -10.34
CA SER A 18 1.36 -3.10 -10.44
C SER A 18 -0.04 -2.99 -11.05
N VAL A 19 -0.91 -2.27 -10.36
CA VAL A 19 -2.29 -2.02 -10.78
C VAL A 19 -2.54 -0.52 -10.73
N LEU A 20 -3.11 0.03 -11.80
CA LEU A 20 -3.40 1.46 -11.88
C LEU A 20 -4.82 1.75 -11.38
N GLN A 21 -4.99 2.94 -10.80
CA GLN A 21 -6.31 3.44 -10.48
C GLN A 21 -7.03 3.92 -11.75
N ASP A 22 -8.33 3.98 -11.70
CA ASP A 22 -9.15 4.44 -12.82
C ASP A 22 -10.20 5.48 -12.41
N ASP A 23 -10.21 5.91 -11.16
CA ASP A 23 -11.09 6.95 -10.67
C ASP A 23 -10.24 8.02 -9.98
N PHE A 24 -10.32 9.24 -10.48
CA PHE A 24 -9.48 10.35 -10.02
C PHE A 24 -10.31 11.45 -9.35
N ARG A 25 -11.61 11.21 -9.13
CA ARG A 25 -12.49 12.23 -8.58
C ARG A 25 -12.15 12.53 -7.12
N PRO A 26 -12.21 13.79 -6.71
CA PRO A 26 -11.97 14.14 -5.31
C PRO A 26 -12.91 13.38 -4.36
N GLY A 27 -12.36 12.85 -3.30
CA GLY A 27 -13.11 12.09 -2.30
C GLY A 27 -13.58 10.71 -2.75
N ARG A 28 -13.38 10.34 -4.02
CA ARG A 28 -13.78 9.05 -4.56
C ARG A 28 -12.68 8.38 -5.35
N GLY A 29 -11.52 9.00 -5.42
CA GLY A 29 -10.37 8.44 -6.13
C GLY A 29 -10.00 7.09 -5.56
N ASN A 30 -9.62 6.16 -6.44
CA ASN A 30 -9.41 4.78 -6.02
C ASN A 30 -7.93 4.37 -5.97
N ALA A 31 -7.07 5.33 -5.63
CA ALA A 31 -5.65 5.03 -5.44
C ALA A 31 -5.42 3.95 -4.38
N LEU A 32 -6.15 4.02 -3.27
CA LEU A 32 -6.01 3.03 -2.19
C LEU A 32 -6.46 1.65 -2.65
N GLN A 33 -7.58 1.57 -3.38
CA GLN A 33 -8.03 0.32 -3.98
C GLN A 33 -6.94 -0.27 -4.89
N ALA A 34 -6.33 0.56 -5.71
CA ALA A 34 -5.28 0.12 -6.63
C ALA A 34 -4.02 -0.33 -5.90
N CYS A 35 -3.64 0.35 -4.82
CA CYS A 35 -2.49 -0.05 -4.02
C CYS A 35 -2.73 -1.40 -3.35
N VAL A 36 -3.91 -1.63 -2.78
CA VAL A 36 -4.25 -2.92 -2.17
C VAL A 36 -4.27 -4.01 -3.24
N ALA A 37 -4.90 -3.75 -4.39
CA ALA A 37 -4.89 -4.70 -5.50
C ALA A 37 -3.47 -5.04 -5.91
N SER A 38 -2.58 -4.04 -5.95
CA SER A 38 -1.19 -4.25 -6.33
C SER A 38 -0.46 -5.18 -5.35
N LEU A 39 -0.65 -4.97 -4.05
CA LEU A 39 0.01 -5.80 -3.05
C LEU A 39 -0.51 -7.23 -3.02
N PHE A 40 -1.79 -7.41 -3.31
CA PHE A 40 -2.41 -8.74 -3.31
C PHE A 40 -2.32 -9.44 -4.67
N GLY A 41 -1.89 -8.73 -5.72
CA GLY A 41 -1.84 -9.28 -7.08
C GLY A 41 -3.20 -9.56 -7.67
N LEU A 42 -4.20 -8.77 -7.28
CA LEU A 42 -5.58 -8.93 -7.73
C LEU A 42 -5.92 -7.92 -8.82
N GLU A 43 -6.95 -8.22 -9.58
CA GLU A 43 -7.50 -7.25 -10.52
C GLU A 43 -8.16 -6.11 -9.74
N LEU A 44 -8.17 -4.93 -10.30
CA LEU A 44 -8.74 -3.76 -9.62
C LEU A 44 -10.18 -3.99 -9.21
N GLN A 45 -10.99 -4.57 -10.08
CA GLN A 45 -12.41 -4.79 -9.81
C GLN A 45 -12.68 -5.85 -8.74
N ASP A 46 -11.68 -6.65 -8.37
CA ASP A 46 -11.82 -7.66 -7.32
C ASP A 46 -11.54 -7.10 -5.92
N VAL A 47 -11.23 -5.81 -5.84
CA VAL A 47 -10.94 -5.11 -4.59
C VAL A 47 -11.91 -3.95 -4.49
N PRO A 48 -12.57 -3.73 -3.34
CA PRO A 48 -13.50 -2.61 -3.24
C PRO A 48 -12.78 -1.26 -3.20
N ASN A 49 -13.51 -0.21 -3.56
CA ASN A 49 -13.01 1.15 -3.34
C ASN A 49 -13.28 1.52 -1.89
N PHE A 50 -12.30 1.30 -1.04
CA PHE A 50 -12.43 1.41 0.41
C PHE A 50 -12.87 2.79 0.88
N VAL A 51 -12.50 3.84 0.15
CA VAL A 51 -12.81 5.20 0.58
C VAL A 51 -14.27 5.59 0.38
N THR A 52 -15.02 4.79 -0.38
CA THR A 52 -16.44 5.06 -0.61
C THR A 52 -17.35 4.23 0.28
N LEU A 53 -16.82 3.36 1.11
CA LEU A 53 -17.61 2.48 1.95
C LEU A 53 -18.00 3.18 3.25
N PRO A 54 -19.25 2.97 3.73
CA PRO A 54 -19.77 3.73 4.89
C PRO A 54 -19.03 3.45 6.19
N GLU A 55 -18.46 2.26 6.35
CA GLU A 55 -17.73 1.90 7.58
C GLU A 55 -16.34 2.55 7.67
N GLY A 56 -15.89 3.22 6.61
CA GLY A 56 -14.58 3.83 6.56
C GLY A 56 -13.52 2.91 6.00
N TYR A 57 -12.45 3.49 5.48
CA TYR A 57 -11.45 2.70 4.75
C TYR A 57 -10.69 1.74 5.64
N GLU A 58 -10.39 2.13 6.87
CA GLU A 58 -9.61 1.27 7.78
C GLU A 58 -10.36 0.00 8.13
N ALA A 59 -11.62 0.14 8.56
CA ALA A 59 -12.45 -1.01 8.89
C ALA A 59 -12.69 -1.90 7.68
N SER A 60 -12.87 -1.29 6.51
CA SER A 60 -13.12 -2.02 5.28
C SER A 60 -11.90 -2.82 4.83
N ILE A 61 -10.72 -2.23 4.95
CA ILE A 61 -9.47 -2.95 4.62
C ILE A 61 -9.26 -4.10 5.59
N LYS A 62 -9.51 -3.86 6.88
CA LYS A 62 -9.36 -4.91 7.87
C LYS A 62 -10.27 -6.11 7.56
N ALA A 63 -11.53 -5.85 7.21
CA ALA A 63 -12.47 -6.90 6.86
C ALA A 63 -12.01 -7.65 5.59
N PHE A 64 -11.52 -6.91 4.60
CA PHE A 64 -11.00 -7.51 3.38
C PHE A 64 -9.82 -8.43 3.68
N CYS A 65 -8.93 -8.00 4.56
CA CYS A 65 -7.75 -8.76 4.95
C CYS A 65 -8.09 -9.98 5.81
N ASP A 66 -9.03 -9.82 6.74
CA ASP A 66 -9.41 -10.91 7.66
C ASP A 66 -9.92 -12.13 6.89
N VAL A 67 -10.75 -11.91 5.87
CA VAL A 67 -11.27 -12.99 5.03
C VAL A 67 -10.13 -13.75 4.32
N ARG A 68 -9.05 -13.06 4.04
CA ARG A 68 -7.90 -13.61 3.29
C ARG A 68 -6.78 -14.07 4.20
N ARG A 69 -6.98 -13.97 5.52
CA ARG A 69 -5.96 -14.36 6.51
C ARG A 69 -4.67 -13.58 6.32
N VAL A 70 -4.83 -12.28 6.15
CA VAL A 70 -3.72 -11.33 6.08
C VAL A 70 -3.88 -10.37 7.25
N ALA A 71 -2.81 -10.14 7.98
CA ALA A 71 -2.79 -9.14 9.04
C ALA A 71 -2.58 -7.76 8.41
N PHE A 72 -3.27 -6.76 8.95
CA PHE A 72 -3.21 -5.40 8.48
C PHE A 72 -2.85 -4.48 9.64
N GLU A 73 -1.87 -3.61 9.40
CA GLU A 73 -1.44 -2.61 10.38
C GLU A 73 -1.30 -1.27 9.70
N LYS A 74 -1.92 -0.24 10.27
CA LYS A 74 -1.71 1.14 9.87
C LYS A 74 -1.01 1.86 11.00
N MET A 75 0.08 2.56 10.71
CA MET A 75 0.88 3.18 11.76
C MET A 75 1.50 4.49 11.31
N SER A 76 1.83 5.32 12.29
CA SER A 76 2.64 6.50 12.07
C SER A 76 4.04 6.09 11.62
N LEU A 77 4.69 6.91 10.81
CA LEU A 77 6.02 6.60 10.31
C LEU A 77 7.04 6.42 11.44
N HIS A 78 6.87 7.13 12.55
CA HIS A 78 7.78 7.01 13.68
C HIS A 78 7.62 5.70 14.45
N ASP A 79 6.53 4.98 14.21
CA ASP A 79 6.23 3.74 14.92
C ASP A 79 6.62 2.49 14.14
N ILE A 80 7.22 2.64 12.96
CA ILE A 80 7.59 1.50 12.13
C ILE A 80 8.77 0.77 12.78
N PRO A 81 8.61 -0.52 13.12
CA PRO A 81 9.70 -1.28 13.72
C PRO A 81 10.85 -1.49 12.74
N GLU A 82 12.08 -1.52 13.27
CA GLU A 82 13.25 -1.80 12.44
C GLU A 82 13.16 -3.14 11.72
N ALA A 83 12.48 -4.10 12.34
CA ALA A 83 12.30 -5.43 11.75
C ALA A 83 11.50 -5.38 10.44
N TYR A 84 10.81 -4.26 10.16
CA TYR A 84 10.04 -4.11 8.93
C TYR A 84 10.90 -3.66 7.74
N ASP A 85 12.19 -3.47 7.96
CA ASP A 85 13.13 -3.12 6.89
C ASP A 85 12.97 -4.08 5.71
N GLY A 86 12.84 -3.55 4.52
CA GLY A 86 12.66 -4.32 3.29
C GLY A 86 11.23 -4.67 2.95
N ARG A 87 10.28 -4.43 3.84
CA ARG A 87 8.88 -4.78 3.60
C ARG A 87 8.19 -3.74 2.73
N MET A 88 7.30 -4.23 1.86
CA MET A 88 6.45 -3.34 1.08
C MET A 88 5.30 -2.81 1.93
N CYS A 89 4.86 -1.62 1.59
CA CYS A 89 3.79 -0.94 2.31
C CYS A 89 3.02 -0.01 1.38
N ILE A 90 1.90 0.49 1.88
CA ILE A 90 1.20 1.61 1.25
C ILE A 90 1.57 2.85 2.04
N LEU A 91 2.11 3.85 1.37
CA LEU A 91 2.58 5.09 2.00
C LEU A 91 1.66 6.23 1.60
N ARG A 92 1.17 6.98 2.60
CA ARG A 92 0.31 8.13 2.36
C ARG A 92 1.06 9.44 2.57
N GLY A 93 0.96 10.31 1.57
CA GLY A 93 1.48 11.64 1.65
C GLY A 93 0.59 12.62 0.90
N LYS A 94 1.12 13.80 0.60
CA LYS A 94 0.41 14.78 -0.19
C LYS A 94 0.58 14.50 -1.67
N SER A 95 -0.48 14.64 -2.43
CA SER A 95 -0.42 14.52 -3.89
C SER A 95 0.42 15.66 -4.48
N PRO A 96 1.27 15.39 -5.47
CA PRO A 96 1.98 16.47 -6.18
C PRO A 96 1.07 17.26 -7.12
N ARG A 97 -0.15 16.78 -7.36
CA ARG A 97 -1.08 17.37 -8.31
C ARG A 97 -2.10 18.30 -7.69
N GLY A 98 -2.14 18.41 -6.36
CA GLY A 98 -3.11 19.28 -5.70
C GLY A 98 -3.04 19.18 -4.18
N ASP A 99 -3.95 19.89 -3.53
CA ASP A 99 -3.98 19.97 -2.07
C ASP A 99 -4.86 18.87 -1.48
N PHE A 100 -4.45 17.62 -1.71
CA PHE A 100 -5.16 16.44 -1.21
C PHE A 100 -4.16 15.30 -1.02
N GLY A 101 -4.58 14.28 -0.28
CA GLY A 101 -3.74 13.13 -0.01
C GLY A 101 -3.67 12.16 -1.17
N HIS A 102 -2.61 11.38 -1.21
CA HIS A 102 -2.42 10.33 -2.21
C HIS A 102 -1.67 9.17 -1.56
N VAL A 103 -1.85 7.98 -2.09
CA VAL A 103 -1.16 6.80 -1.61
C VAL A 103 -0.40 6.13 -2.75
N VAL A 104 0.74 5.56 -2.41
CA VAL A 104 1.59 4.85 -3.36
C VAL A 104 2.08 3.56 -2.71
N VAL A 105 2.57 2.63 -3.53
CA VAL A 105 3.26 1.44 -3.01
C VAL A 105 4.72 1.79 -2.84
N ALA A 106 5.26 1.50 -1.67
CA ALA A 106 6.65 1.78 -1.34
C ALA A 106 7.26 0.59 -0.61
N ARG A 107 8.56 0.62 -0.46
CA ARG A 107 9.30 -0.34 0.36
C ARG A 107 9.99 0.44 1.47
N PHE A 108 9.76 0.04 2.71
CA PHE A 108 10.42 0.68 3.84
C PHE A 108 11.89 0.24 3.88
N VAL A 109 12.78 1.22 3.99
CA VAL A 109 14.21 0.97 4.09
C VAL A 109 14.68 1.60 5.39
N GLY A 110 14.86 0.79 6.40
CA GLY A 110 15.22 1.27 7.74
C GLY A 110 16.64 1.79 7.81
N SER A 111 17.55 1.18 7.03
CA SER A 111 18.91 1.67 6.90
C SER A 111 19.01 2.46 5.61
N CYS A 112 19.76 3.55 5.64
CA CYS A 112 19.90 4.40 4.47
C CYS A 112 20.67 3.67 3.38
N ASP A 113 19.94 3.10 2.45
CA ASP A 113 20.53 2.57 1.24
C ASP A 113 20.57 3.70 0.23
N THR A 114 21.76 4.10 -0.14
CA THR A 114 21.96 5.20 -1.07
C THR A 114 21.82 4.78 -2.53
N SER A 115 21.33 3.57 -2.79
CA SER A 115 21.07 3.16 -4.16
C SER A 115 19.99 4.04 -4.78
N LEU A 116 20.19 4.38 -5.99
CA LEU A 116 19.74 5.53 -6.73
C LEU A 116 18.32 5.55 -7.25
N HIS A 117 17.41 4.73 -6.77
CA HIS A 117 16.05 4.68 -7.32
C HIS A 117 15.09 5.41 -6.39
N LYS A 118 14.33 6.29 -6.96
CA LYS A 118 13.21 7.01 -6.35
C LYS A 118 13.05 6.78 -4.84
N MET A 119 13.94 7.37 -4.07
CA MET A 119 13.90 7.31 -2.62
C MET A 119 13.17 8.53 -2.09
N LEU A 120 12.31 8.31 -1.11
CA LEU A 120 11.72 9.39 -0.33
C LEU A 120 12.31 9.32 1.07
N LEU A 121 12.98 10.39 1.47
CA LEU A 121 13.60 10.48 2.79
C LEU A 121 12.66 11.23 3.73
N THR A 122 12.43 10.65 4.90
CA THR A 122 11.63 11.29 5.95
C THR A 122 12.43 11.29 7.24
N ASP A 123 12.01 12.09 8.23
CA ASP A 123 12.66 12.08 9.54
C ASP A 123 12.54 10.73 10.22
N ALA A 124 11.58 9.91 9.83
CA ALA A 124 11.31 8.63 10.44
C ALA A 124 11.96 7.46 9.69
N GLY A 125 12.59 7.71 8.55
CA GLY A 125 13.23 6.68 7.74
C GLY A 125 13.11 6.95 6.27
N ALA A 126 13.60 6.03 5.46
CA ALA A 126 13.60 6.14 4.01
C ALA A 126 12.63 5.15 3.40
N PHE A 127 12.05 5.52 2.27
CA PHE A 127 11.17 4.65 1.50
C PHE A 127 11.62 4.63 0.06
N ARG A 128 11.68 3.44 -0.51
CA ARG A 128 11.86 3.31 -1.95
C ARG A 128 10.47 3.35 -2.59
N LEU A 129 10.24 4.28 -3.50
CA LEU A 129 8.96 4.40 -4.18
C LEU A 129 8.88 3.32 -5.26
N VAL A 130 7.91 2.43 -5.16
CA VAL A 130 7.80 1.25 -6.02
C VAL A 130 6.80 1.46 -7.13
N HIS A 131 5.59 1.94 -6.80
CA HIS A 131 4.53 2.06 -7.78
C HIS A 131 3.58 3.18 -7.40
N ASP A 132 3.33 4.07 -8.34
CA ASP A 132 2.28 5.07 -8.22
C ASP A 132 1.05 4.54 -8.95
N PRO A 133 -0.09 4.37 -8.26
CA PRO A 133 -1.31 3.93 -8.96
C PRO A 133 -1.83 4.97 -9.95
N HIS A 134 -1.44 6.22 -9.79
CA HIS A 134 -1.77 7.26 -10.76
C HIS A 134 -0.86 7.15 -11.98
N PRO A 135 -1.42 7.19 -13.20
CA PRO A 135 -0.60 7.00 -14.39
C PRO A 135 0.46 8.07 -14.64
N SER A 136 0.39 9.22 -13.94
CA SER A 136 1.41 10.26 -14.07
C SER A 136 2.77 9.85 -13.52
N SER A 137 2.80 8.90 -12.59
CA SER A 137 4.03 8.44 -11.91
C SER A 137 4.77 9.55 -11.19
N GLU A 138 4.03 10.54 -10.68
CA GLU A 138 4.62 11.65 -9.92
C GLU A 138 4.81 11.33 -8.46
N PHE A 139 4.19 10.27 -7.98
CA PHE A 139 4.27 9.76 -6.62
C PHE A 139 3.73 10.76 -5.59
N LEU A 140 4.57 11.26 -4.71
CA LEU A 140 4.18 12.13 -3.61
C LEU A 140 4.97 13.43 -3.66
N ASP A 141 4.38 14.48 -3.08
CA ASP A 141 5.07 15.76 -2.93
C ASP A 141 6.18 15.62 -1.89
N GLU A 142 7.42 15.77 -2.32
CA GLU A 142 8.60 15.59 -1.45
C GLU A 142 8.75 16.71 -0.42
N GLY A 143 8.10 17.85 -0.62
CA GLY A 143 8.16 18.95 0.30
C GLY A 143 7.26 18.83 1.52
N GLU A 144 6.40 17.81 1.54
CA GLU A 144 5.43 17.61 2.61
C GLU A 144 5.70 16.31 3.35
N ALA A 145 5.47 16.30 4.65
CA ALA A 145 5.63 15.12 5.47
C ALA A 145 4.59 14.06 5.09
N CYS A 146 4.99 12.80 5.08
CA CYS A 146 4.07 11.70 4.91
C CYS A 146 3.29 11.45 6.19
N ALA A 147 2.05 10.98 6.05
CA ALA A 147 1.14 10.82 7.18
C ALA A 147 1.25 9.47 7.86
N TRP A 148 1.20 8.39 7.08
CA TRP A 148 1.17 7.04 7.65
C TRP A 148 1.59 6.00 6.62
N ALA A 149 1.83 4.79 7.12
CA ALA A 149 2.09 3.62 6.27
C ALA A 149 1.20 2.47 6.70
N MET A 150 0.82 1.63 5.75
CA MET A 150 0.09 0.39 5.98
C MET A 150 0.95 -0.79 5.61
N PHE A 151 1.05 -1.76 6.51
CA PHE A 151 1.78 -2.99 6.29
C PHE A 151 0.83 -4.18 6.33
N PHE A 152 1.14 -5.17 5.52
CA PHE A 152 0.32 -6.38 5.39
C PHE A 152 1.24 -7.59 5.56
N SER A 153 0.76 -8.61 6.26
CA SER A 153 1.53 -9.84 6.43
C SER A 153 0.63 -11.05 6.40
N GLU A 154 1.09 -12.11 5.74
CA GLU A 154 0.31 -13.34 5.65
C GLU A 154 0.30 -14.04 7.00
N GLN A 155 -0.86 -14.58 7.37
CA GLN A 155 -1.03 -15.36 8.59
C GLN A 155 -1.15 -16.83 8.24
N ASN A 156 -0.62 -17.66 9.13
CA ASN A 156 -0.68 -19.11 8.97
C ASN A 156 -2.04 -19.68 9.36
#